data_464a657b6dd0392bd4f2109e0a195521
#
_entry.id   464a657b6dd0392bd4f2109e0a195521
#
_cell.length_a   1.000
_cell.length_b   1.000
_cell.length_c   1.000
_cell.angle_alpha   90.00
_cell.angle_beta   90.00
_cell.angle_gamma   90.00
#
_symmetry.space_group_name_H-M   'P 1'
#
loop_
_entity.id
_entity.type
_entity.pdbx_description
1 polymer ?
#
loop_
_entity_poly.entity_id
_entity_poly.type
_entity_poly.pdbx_seq_one_letter_code
_entity_poly.pdbx_strand_id
1 'polypeptide(L)'
;MKNLLLLPVLLLLMSCAGPRIAFDYDKQADFAKYKTYAISDETKNLQINQLNRDRIIAAVENELSLKGFTKSEKPDVIVDVHLKGQEITTATATSTGYGGYRRYGYGGGFGTTQIDYNTYVEGTMFITLIDMATEKIVWQGTGTKTVDETASAEKREKNINYVVKQILTNYPPKAK
;
A
#
# COMPACT_ATOMS: atom_id res chain seq x y z
N MET A 1 -1.48 6.98 -45.73
CA MET A 1 -2.07 6.02 -44.76
C MET A 1 -1.04 5.41 -43.78
N LYS A 2 0.11 6.11 -43.50
CA LYS A 2 1.20 5.59 -42.63
C LYS A 2 1.14 6.10 -41.18
N ASN A 3 0.26 7.05 -40.85
CA ASN A 3 0.23 7.70 -39.54
C ASN A 3 -0.90 7.19 -38.58
N LEU A 4 -1.69 6.21 -39.01
CA LEU A 4 -2.81 5.67 -38.21
C LEU A 4 -2.36 4.61 -37.19
N LEU A 5 -1.13 4.11 -37.29
CA LEU A 5 -0.58 3.06 -36.39
C LEU A 5 0.10 3.62 -35.11
N LEU A 6 0.29 4.95 -35.02
CA LEU A 6 0.93 5.59 -33.86
C LEU A 6 -0.05 5.93 -32.73
N LEU A 7 -1.36 5.93 -32.98
CA LEU A 7 -2.39 6.30 -32.00
C LEU A 7 -2.60 5.27 -30.88
N PRO A 8 -2.55 3.93 -31.10
CA PRO A 8 -2.78 2.96 -30.03
C PRO A 8 -1.60 2.81 -29.05
N VAL A 9 -0.39 3.24 -29.40
CA VAL A 9 0.79 3.10 -28.52
C VAL A 9 0.79 4.13 -27.38
N LEU A 10 0.12 5.27 -27.54
CA LEU A 10 0.08 6.33 -26.53
C LEU A 10 -0.88 6.02 -25.36
N LEU A 11 -1.79 5.06 -25.52
CA LEU A 11 -2.80 4.68 -24.51
C LEU A 11 -2.28 3.73 -23.41
N LEU A 12 -1.06 3.22 -23.52
CA LEU A 12 -0.48 2.23 -22.59
C LEU A 12 0.28 2.84 -21.38
N LEU A 13 0.37 4.15 -21.27
CA LEU A 13 1.15 4.82 -20.22
C LEU A 13 0.30 5.31 -19.02
N MET A 14 -0.94 4.87 -18.83
CA MET A 14 -1.68 5.08 -17.61
C MET A 14 -1.17 4.12 -16.51
N SER A 15 0.06 4.35 -16.04
CA SER A 15 0.59 3.72 -14.83
C SER A 15 -0.20 4.24 -13.63
N CYS A 16 -1.22 3.49 -13.19
CA CYS A 16 -1.81 3.70 -11.88
C CYS A 16 -0.72 3.42 -10.83
N ALA A 17 -0.31 4.43 -10.07
CA ALA A 17 0.57 4.26 -8.94
C ALA A 17 -0.11 3.33 -7.91
N GLY A 18 0.30 2.07 -7.91
CA GLY A 18 -0.14 1.06 -6.95
C GLY A 18 0.46 1.32 -5.55
N PRO A 19 0.01 0.58 -4.52
CA PRO A 19 0.63 0.65 -3.21
C PRO A 19 2.07 0.15 -3.26
N ARG A 20 2.95 0.72 -2.44
CA ARG A 20 4.28 0.17 -2.21
C ARG A 20 4.16 -1.04 -1.31
N ILE A 21 4.56 -2.21 -1.79
CA ILE A 21 4.45 -3.48 -1.09
C ILE A 21 5.85 -3.95 -0.67
N ALA A 22 5.97 -4.40 0.58
CA ALA A 22 7.13 -5.12 1.08
C ALA A 22 6.67 -6.31 1.93
N PHE A 23 7.50 -7.33 2.08
CA PHE A 23 7.23 -8.46 2.96
C PHE A 23 8.53 -9.07 3.46
N ASP A 24 8.41 -9.73 4.62
CA ASP A 24 9.48 -10.52 5.23
C ASP A 24 8.89 -11.77 5.87
N TYR A 25 9.71 -12.81 6.07
CA TYR A 25 9.25 -14.07 6.61
C TYR A 25 10.38 -14.87 7.26
N ASP A 26 10.00 -15.72 8.21
CA ASP A 26 10.93 -16.69 8.80
C ASP A 26 11.25 -17.81 7.77
N LYS A 27 12.51 -17.89 7.38
CA LYS A 27 13.00 -18.91 6.42
C LYS A 27 12.95 -20.33 6.95
N GLN A 28 12.79 -20.50 8.28
CA GLN A 28 12.68 -21.80 8.93
C GLN A 28 11.24 -22.26 9.09
N ALA A 29 10.27 -21.37 8.83
CA ALA A 29 8.85 -21.72 8.94
C ALA A 29 8.40 -22.62 7.79
N ASP A 30 7.70 -23.69 8.16
CA ASP A 30 6.99 -24.54 7.20
C ASP A 30 5.59 -23.98 6.94
N PHE A 31 5.44 -23.21 5.86
CA PHE A 31 4.18 -22.59 5.47
C PHE A 31 3.11 -23.59 5.01
N ALA A 32 3.49 -24.82 4.67
CA ALA A 32 2.53 -25.84 4.23
C ALA A 32 1.66 -26.38 5.37
N LYS A 33 2.13 -26.27 6.61
CA LYS A 33 1.38 -26.72 7.80
C LYS A 33 0.24 -25.78 8.19
N TYR A 34 0.28 -24.50 7.81
CA TYR A 34 -0.73 -23.52 8.20
C TYR A 34 -1.97 -23.64 7.32
N LYS A 35 -3.10 -24.02 7.93
CA LYS A 35 -4.41 -24.21 7.26
C LYS A 35 -5.53 -23.45 7.95
N THR A 36 -5.36 -23.14 9.22
CA THR A 36 -6.40 -22.50 10.02
C THR A 36 -5.89 -21.18 10.61
N TYR A 37 -6.80 -20.21 10.74
CA TYR A 37 -6.47 -18.89 11.29
C TYR A 37 -7.55 -18.39 12.25
N ALA A 38 -7.16 -17.41 13.07
CA ALA A 38 -8.06 -16.50 13.75
C ALA A 38 -7.54 -15.06 13.61
N ILE A 39 -8.45 -14.09 13.63
CA ILE A 39 -8.10 -12.68 13.68
C ILE A 39 -7.78 -12.30 15.11
N SER A 40 -6.68 -11.56 15.32
CA SER A 40 -6.27 -11.07 16.64
C SER A 40 -7.32 -10.17 17.28
N ASP A 41 -7.32 -10.09 18.59
CA ASP A 41 -8.20 -9.15 19.30
C ASP A 41 -7.75 -7.70 19.10
N GLU A 42 -6.47 -7.45 18.91
CA GLU A 42 -5.92 -6.15 18.52
C GLU A 42 -6.51 -5.66 17.20
N THR A 43 -6.61 -6.53 16.21
CA THR A 43 -7.26 -6.21 14.92
C THR A 43 -8.74 -5.91 15.08
N LYS A 44 -9.46 -6.69 15.90
CA LYS A 44 -10.89 -6.44 16.17
C LYS A 44 -11.13 -5.13 16.91
N ASN A 45 -10.12 -4.61 17.62
CA ASN A 45 -10.16 -3.38 18.41
C ASN A 45 -9.35 -2.23 17.79
N LEU A 46 -8.98 -2.30 16.52
CA LEU A 46 -8.29 -1.21 15.81
C LEU A 46 -8.98 0.13 16.04
N GLN A 47 -8.19 1.15 16.44
CA GLN A 47 -8.67 2.49 16.77
C GLN A 47 -8.93 3.31 15.50
N ILE A 48 -9.86 2.85 14.68
CA ILE A 48 -10.31 3.48 13.45
C ILE A 48 -11.85 3.42 13.37
N ASN A 49 -12.43 4.09 12.38
CA ASN A 49 -13.86 3.99 12.11
C ASN A 49 -14.28 2.52 11.95
N GLN A 50 -15.35 2.12 12.65
CA GLN A 50 -15.85 0.73 12.67
C GLN A 50 -16.07 0.17 11.27
N LEU A 51 -16.72 0.91 10.37
CA LEU A 51 -17.00 0.43 9.01
C LEU A 51 -15.72 0.12 8.23
N ASN A 52 -14.66 0.90 8.43
CA ASN A 52 -13.37 0.63 7.78
C ASN A 52 -12.67 -0.57 8.40
N ARG A 53 -12.75 -0.75 9.72
CA ARG A 53 -12.25 -1.94 10.42
C ARG A 53 -12.92 -3.21 9.91
N ASP A 54 -14.25 -3.20 9.80
CA ASP A 54 -15.02 -4.34 9.33
C ASP A 54 -14.67 -4.68 7.86
N ARG A 55 -14.47 -3.67 7.00
CA ARG A 55 -13.99 -3.86 5.63
C ARG A 55 -12.60 -4.48 5.57
N ILE A 56 -11.68 -4.05 6.43
CA ILE A 56 -10.31 -4.61 6.49
C ILE A 56 -10.37 -6.08 6.89
N ILE A 57 -11.12 -6.39 7.96
CA ILE A 57 -11.28 -7.78 8.42
C ILE A 57 -11.87 -8.65 7.30
N ALA A 58 -12.96 -8.19 6.68
CA ALA A 58 -13.60 -8.91 5.59
C ALA A 58 -12.66 -9.14 4.40
N ALA A 59 -11.86 -8.14 4.03
CA ALA A 59 -10.89 -8.25 2.95
C ALA A 59 -9.80 -9.29 3.26
N VAL A 60 -9.28 -9.29 4.49
CA VAL A 60 -8.26 -10.26 4.95
C VAL A 60 -8.84 -11.67 4.97
N GLU A 61 -10.03 -11.86 5.55
CA GLU A 61 -10.71 -13.16 5.60
C GLU A 61 -10.99 -13.70 4.19
N ASN A 62 -11.43 -12.85 3.26
CA ASN A 62 -11.65 -13.24 1.87
C ASN A 62 -10.36 -13.71 1.18
N GLU A 63 -9.26 -12.95 1.29
CA GLU A 63 -7.99 -13.31 0.67
C GLU A 63 -7.37 -14.57 1.29
N LEU A 64 -7.51 -14.79 2.61
CA LEU A 64 -7.08 -16.02 3.28
C LEU A 64 -7.92 -17.22 2.83
N SER A 65 -9.24 -17.06 2.69
CA SER A 65 -10.12 -18.11 2.16
C SER A 65 -9.72 -18.52 0.75
N LEU A 66 -9.40 -17.56 -0.14
CA LEU A 66 -8.91 -17.83 -1.49
C LEU A 66 -7.58 -18.59 -1.49
N LYS A 67 -6.81 -18.53 -0.40
CA LYS A 67 -5.56 -19.27 -0.20
C LYS A 67 -5.76 -20.63 0.51
N GLY A 68 -7.01 -21.01 0.78
CA GLY A 68 -7.36 -22.28 1.39
C GLY A 68 -7.30 -22.31 2.92
N PHE A 69 -7.23 -21.13 3.56
CA PHE A 69 -7.35 -21.06 5.01
C PHE A 69 -8.80 -21.16 5.47
N THR A 70 -9.02 -21.75 6.63
CA THR A 70 -10.32 -21.81 7.30
C THR A 70 -10.22 -21.16 8.69
N LYS A 71 -11.29 -20.46 9.09
CA LYS A 71 -11.37 -19.84 10.42
C LYS A 71 -11.55 -20.92 11.49
N SER A 72 -10.84 -20.78 12.61
CA SER A 72 -10.86 -21.78 13.70
C SER A 72 -10.72 -21.10 15.06
N GLU A 73 -11.34 -21.71 16.09
CA GLU A 73 -11.10 -21.33 17.49
C GLU A 73 -9.76 -21.86 18.03
N LYS A 74 -9.20 -22.89 17.37
CA LYS A 74 -7.84 -23.39 17.61
C LYS A 74 -7.04 -23.25 16.33
N PRO A 75 -6.56 -22.03 16.02
CA PRO A 75 -5.90 -21.76 14.76
C PRO A 75 -4.44 -22.22 14.76
N ASP A 76 -3.91 -22.48 13.56
CA ASP A 76 -2.47 -22.66 13.38
C ASP A 76 -1.74 -21.32 13.47
N VAL A 77 -2.37 -20.24 12.96
CA VAL A 77 -1.82 -18.89 12.98
C VAL A 77 -2.83 -17.85 13.44
N ILE A 78 -2.37 -16.85 14.17
CA ILE A 78 -3.10 -15.61 14.41
C ILE A 78 -2.73 -14.61 13.32
N VAL A 79 -3.74 -13.96 12.77
CA VAL A 79 -3.57 -12.87 11.80
C VAL A 79 -3.82 -11.55 12.50
N ASP A 80 -2.78 -10.74 12.58
CA ASP A 80 -2.82 -9.41 13.16
C ASP A 80 -2.68 -8.34 12.09
N VAL A 81 -3.52 -7.30 12.16
CA VAL A 81 -3.48 -6.14 11.26
C VAL A 81 -3.17 -4.90 12.08
N HIS A 82 -2.14 -4.19 11.69
CA HIS A 82 -1.78 -2.91 12.27
C HIS A 82 -1.78 -1.80 11.21
N LEU A 83 -2.19 -0.59 11.60
CA LEU A 83 -2.22 0.58 10.73
C LEU A 83 -1.34 1.68 11.29
N LYS A 84 -0.56 2.32 10.40
CA LYS A 84 0.23 3.50 10.73
C LYS A 84 -0.10 4.61 9.73
N GLY A 85 -0.51 5.78 10.22
CA GLY A 85 -0.65 7.00 9.43
C GLY A 85 0.57 7.89 9.60
N GLN A 86 1.00 8.55 8.53
CA GLN A 86 2.06 9.56 8.56
C GLN A 86 1.70 10.72 7.62
N GLU A 87 1.76 11.93 8.13
CA GLU A 87 1.68 13.13 7.28
C GLU A 87 3.00 13.33 6.56
N ILE A 88 2.92 13.52 5.24
CA ILE A 88 4.06 13.81 4.38
C ILE A 88 3.87 15.19 3.80
N THR A 89 4.81 16.08 4.06
CA THR A 89 4.86 17.40 3.42
C THR A 89 5.98 17.40 2.38
N THR A 90 5.60 17.64 1.12
CA THR A 90 6.56 17.80 0.01
C THR A 90 6.65 19.27 -0.37
N ALA A 91 7.87 19.77 -0.52
CA ALA A 91 8.15 21.10 -1.03
C ALA A 91 8.61 20.98 -2.50
N THR A 92 7.89 21.60 -3.41
CA THR A 92 8.29 21.69 -4.82
C THR A 92 8.73 23.11 -5.13
N ALA A 93 10.01 23.29 -5.49
CA ALA A 93 10.55 24.57 -5.91
C ALA A 93 10.47 24.69 -7.44
N THR A 94 9.68 25.63 -7.93
CA THR A 94 9.61 25.97 -9.35
C THR A 94 10.37 27.27 -9.59
N SER A 95 11.49 27.21 -10.32
CA SER A 95 12.26 28.40 -10.70
C SER A 95 11.91 28.82 -12.11
N THR A 96 11.36 30.01 -12.29
CA THR A 96 11.13 30.60 -13.60
C THR A 96 12.22 31.66 -13.84
N GLY A 97 13.23 31.30 -14.62
CA GLY A 97 14.28 32.20 -15.06
C GLY A 97 14.05 32.63 -16.51
N TYR A 98 13.87 33.91 -16.77
CA TYR A 98 13.89 34.44 -18.13
C TYR A 98 15.33 34.83 -18.47
N GLY A 99 16.05 33.95 -19.14
CA GLY A 99 17.39 34.23 -19.70
C GLY A 99 17.25 34.89 -21.05
N GLY A 100 17.29 36.23 -21.10
CA GLY A 100 17.42 36.94 -22.37
C GLY A 100 18.85 36.83 -22.87
N TYR A 101 19.10 36.24 -24.04
CA TYR A 101 20.37 36.35 -24.79
C TYR A 101 20.59 37.81 -25.18
N ARG A 102 21.39 38.51 -24.38
CA ARG A 102 21.99 39.78 -24.86
C ARG A 102 23.47 39.55 -25.12
N ARG A 103 23.80 39.72 -26.37
CA ARG A 103 25.15 39.78 -26.92
C ARG A 103 25.79 41.08 -26.40
N TYR A 104 26.73 40.97 -25.45
CA TYR A 104 27.39 42.07 -24.74
C TYR A 104 26.60 42.73 -23.57
N GLY A 105 27.06 42.51 -22.35
CA GLY A 105 26.70 43.29 -21.19
C GLY A 105 26.30 42.44 -19.98
N TYR A 106 26.83 42.76 -18.85
CA TYR A 106 26.47 42.28 -17.50
C TYR A 106 24.97 42.41 -17.29
N GLY A 107 24.23 41.31 -17.40
CA GLY A 107 22.79 41.27 -17.21
C GLY A 107 22.44 40.27 -16.11
N GLY A 108 22.18 40.76 -14.89
CA GLY A 108 21.63 39.97 -13.82
C GLY A 108 20.25 39.44 -14.21
N GLY A 109 20.13 38.12 -14.34
CA GLY A 109 18.83 37.47 -14.53
C GLY A 109 18.08 37.48 -13.19
N PHE A 110 16.89 38.08 -13.16
CA PHE A 110 15.97 37.94 -12.03
C PHE A 110 15.20 36.64 -12.21
N GLY A 111 15.43 35.64 -11.35
CA GLY A 111 14.64 34.44 -11.23
C GLY A 111 13.76 34.52 -9.99
N THR A 112 12.50 34.25 -10.12
CA THR A 112 11.61 34.01 -8.98
C THR A 112 11.51 32.51 -8.72
N THR A 113 11.77 32.10 -7.48
CA THR A 113 11.57 30.72 -7.03
C THR A 113 10.28 30.70 -6.21
N GLN A 114 9.30 29.96 -6.69
CA GLN A 114 8.07 29.67 -5.94
C GLN A 114 8.23 28.32 -5.28
N ILE A 115 7.94 28.25 -3.98
CA ILE A 115 7.96 27.00 -3.22
C ILE A 115 6.52 26.66 -2.87
N ASP A 116 6.01 25.57 -3.43
CA ASP A 116 4.70 25.03 -3.13
C ASP A 116 4.82 23.85 -2.15
N TYR A 117 4.09 23.93 -1.04
CA TYR A 117 4.02 22.86 -0.05
C TYR A 117 2.75 22.05 -0.27
N ASN A 118 2.90 20.74 -0.45
CA ASN A 118 1.79 19.79 -0.52
C ASN A 118 1.88 18.83 0.65
N THR A 119 0.82 18.77 1.47
CA THR A 119 0.71 17.83 2.59
C THR A 119 -0.33 16.77 2.26
N TYR A 120 0.02 15.51 2.45
CA TYR A 120 -0.88 14.36 2.28
C TYR A 120 -0.60 13.30 3.34
N VAL A 121 -1.60 12.46 3.63
CA VAL A 121 -1.45 11.36 4.58
C VAL A 121 -1.07 10.09 3.84
N GLU A 122 0.05 9.48 4.21
CA GLU A 122 0.37 8.10 3.83
C GLU A 122 -0.13 7.13 4.91
N GLY A 123 -0.94 6.16 4.51
CA GLY A 123 -1.33 5.03 5.35
C GLY A 123 -0.49 3.80 5.04
N THR A 124 0.08 3.17 6.05
CA THR A 124 0.73 1.86 5.94
C THR A 124 -0.08 0.82 6.70
N MET A 125 -0.44 -0.25 6.00
CA MET A 125 -1.08 -1.43 6.58
C MET A 125 -0.04 -2.53 6.72
N PHE A 126 0.02 -3.14 7.90
CA PHE A 126 0.80 -4.33 8.21
C PHE A 126 -0.17 -5.50 8.38
N ILE A 127 0.13 -6.64 7.75
CA ILE A 127 -0.56 -7.91 7.97
C ILE A 127 0.50 -8.90 8.44
N THR A 128 0.33 -9.41 9.65
CA THR A 128 1.31 -10.26 10.34
C THR A 128 0.68 -11.62 10.63
N LEU A 129 1.36 -12.70 10.32
CA LEU A 129 0.98 -14.05 10.70
C LEU A 129 1.89 -14.54 11.82
N ILE A 130 1.29 -14.96 12.92
CA ILE A 130 1.96 -15.41 14.14
C ILE A 130 1.62 -16.88 14.32
N ASP A 131 2.63 -17.75 14.39
CA ASP A 131 2.45 -19.18 14.66
C ASP A 131 1.99 -19.38 16.11
N MET A 132 0.83 -20.02 16.30
CA MET A 132 0.23 -20.22 17.62
C MET A 132 1.02 -21.16 18.54
N ALA A 133 1.78 -22.10 17.96
CA ALA A 133 2.55 -23.05 18.75
C ALA A 133 3.86 -22.45 19.29
N THR A 134 4.46 -21.52 18.56
CA THR A 134 5.76 -20.92 18.89
C THR A 134 5.67 -19.45 19.31
N GLU A 135 4.50 -18.81 19.15
CA GLU A 135 4.25 -17.39 19.39
C GLU A 135 5.20 -16.46 18.61
N LYS A 136 5.73 -16.94 17.48
CA LYS A 136 6.66 -16.18 16.63
C LYS A 136 5.96 -15.65 15.39
N ILE A 137 6.39 -14.46 14.96
CA ILE A 137 6.03 -13.95 13.65
C ILE A 137 6.69 -14.85 12.60
N VAL A 138 5.88 -15.45 11.73
CA VAL A 138 6.37 -16.30 10.64
C VAL A 138 6.33 -15.59 9.30
N TRP A 139 5.45 -14.59 9.16
CA TRP A 139 5.35 -13.77 7.96
C TRP A 139 4.76 -12.40 8.29
N GLN A 140 5.24 -11.37 7.63
CA GLN A 140 4.69 -10.04 7.68
C GLN A 140 4.73 -9.39 6.30
N GLY A 141 3.59 -8.84 5.87
CA GLY A 141 3.50 -8.03 4.67
C GLY A 141 3.08 -6.60 4.99
N THR A 142 3.57 -5.65 4.22
CA THR A 142 3.23 -4.23 4.36
C THR A 142 2.78 -3.65 3.03
N GLY A 143 1.81 -2.74 3.11
CA GLY A 143 1.34 -1.98 1.95
C GLY A 143 1.15 -0.52 2.31
N THR A 144 1.86 0.37 1.64
CA THR A 144 1.81 1.82 1.87
C THR A 144 1.15 2.52 0.68
N LYS A 145 0.18 3.37 0.98
CA LYS A 145 -0.55 4.15 -0.03
C LYS A 145 -1.00 5.50 0.54
N THR A 146 -1.08 6.52 -0.32
CA THR A 146 -1.74 7.79 0.03
C THR A 146 -3.21 7.54 0.34
N VAL A 147 -3.67 8.10 1.47
CA VAL A 147 -5.05 8.01 1.94
C VAL A 147 -5.86 9.14 1.33
N ASP A 148 -6.96 8.79 0.66
CA ASP A 148 -7.97 9.75 0.20
C ASP A 148 -9.08 9.82 1.27
N GLU A 149 -9.00 10.81 2.15
CA GLU A 149 -9.96 10.99 3.24
C GLU A 149 -11.35 11.36 2.75
N THR A 150 -11.47 11.90 1.54
CA THR A 150 -12.72 12.30 0.90
C THR A 150 -13.36 11.22 0.04
N ALA A 151 -12.72 10.05 -0.06
CA ALA A 151 -13.21 8.94 -0.88
C ALA A 151 -14.62 8.49 -0.47
N SER A 152 -15.45 8.12 -1.46
CA SER A 152 -16.73 7.48 -1.20
C SER A 152 -16.59 6.12 -0.51
N ALA A 153 -17.67 5.60 0.07
CA ALA A 153 -17.66 4.31 0.75
C ALA A 153 -17.18 3.17 -0.18
N GLU A 154 -17.65 3.15 -1.42
CA GLU A 154 -17.31 2.15 -2.44
C GLU A 154 -15.83 2.26 -2.83
N LYS A 155 -15.32 3.50 -2.97
CA LYS A 155 -13.90 3.73 -3.29
C LYS A 155 -12.99 3.30 -2.15
N ARG A 156 -13.39 3.54 -0.89
CA ARG A 156 -12.66 3.08 0.30
C ARG A 156 -12.60 1.55 0.34
N GLU A 157 -13.73 0.88 0.16
CA GLU A 157 -13.81 -0.59 0.13
C GLU A 157 -12.93 -1.17 -0.98
N LYS A 158 -13.04 -0.64 -2.20
CA LYS A 158 -12.21 -1.05 -3.33
C LYS A 158 -10.71 -0.86 -3.05
N ASN A 159 -10.32 0.26 -2.43
CA ASN A 159 -8.94 0.53 -2.06
C ASN A 159 -8.42 -0.44 -0.98
N ILE A 160 -9.22 -0.71 0.05
CA ILE A 160 -8.87 -1.66 1.12
C ILE A 160 -8.67 -3.05 0.53
N ASN A 161 -9.64 -3.55 -0.22
CA ASN A 161 -9.57 -4.86 -0.88
C ASN A 161 -8.33 -4.96 -1.78
N TYR A 162 -8.03 -3.91 -2.54
CA TYR A 162 -6.86 -3.88 -3.42
C TYR A 162 -5.55 -3.94 -2.62
N VAL A 163 -5.39 -3.14 -1.55
CA VAL A 163 -4.16 -3.14 -0.73
C VAL A 163 -3.96 -4.48 -0.05
N VAL A 164 -5.00 -5.04 0.59
CA VAL A 164 -4.96 -6.34 1.26
C VAL A 164 -4.57 -7.44 0.27
N LYS A 165 -5.19 -7.48 -0.91
CA LYS A 165 -4.85 -8.43 -1.98
C LYS A 165 -3.39 -8.31 -2.41
N GLN A 166 -2.89 -7.07 -2.62
CA GLN A 166 -1.49 -6.86 -3.03
C GLN A 166 -0.51 -7.34 -1.96
N ILE A 167 -0.79 -7.08 -0.68
CA ILE A 167 0.04 -7.56 0.43
C ILE A 167 0.06 -9.09 0.42
N LEU A 168 -1.11 -9.72 0.48
CA LEU A 168 -1.24 -11.18 0.60
C LEU A 168 -0.88 -11.95 -0.67
N THR A 169 -0.73 -11.29 -1.83
CA THR A 169 -0.19 -11.94 -3.05
C THR A 169 1.20 -12.56 -2.80
N ASN A 170 1.96 -12.01 -1.85
CA ASN A 170 3.30 -12.50 -1.49
C ASN A 170 3.29 -13.62 -0.43
N TYR A 171 2.12 -14.08 -0.02
CA TYR A 171 1.96 -15.21 0.89
C TYR A 171 1.35 -16.43 0.17
N PRO A 172 1.84 -17.67 0.36
CA PRO A 172 3.10 -18.00 1.04
C PRO A 172 4.31 -17.53 0.21
N PRO A 173 5.46 -17.27 0.87
CA PRO A 173 6.68 -16.93 0.14
C PRO A 173 7.07 -18.09 -0.79
N LYS A 174 7.56 -17.76 -1.99
CA LYS A 174 8.06 -18.79 -2.91
C LYS A 174 9.30 -19.44 -2.32
N ALA A 175 9.30 -20.76 -2.22
CA ALA A 175 10.51 -21.51 -1.90
C ALA A 175 11.61 -21.15 -2.93
N LYS A 176 12.82 -20.83 -2.44
CA LYS A 176 13.99 -20.63 -3.30
C LYS A 176 14.58 -21.96 -3.69
#